data_bee6e03b2bd286a726cf159114c03f21
#
_entry.id   bee6e03b2bd286a726cf159114c03f21
#
_cell.length_a   1.000
_cell.length_b   1.000
_cell.length_c   1.000
_cell.angle_alpha   90.00
_cell.angle_beta   90.00
_cell.angle_gamma   90.00
#
_symmetry.space_group_name_H-M   'P 1'
#
loop_
_entity.id
_entity.type
_entity.pdbx_description
1 polymer ?
#
loop_
_entity_poly.entity_id
_entity_poly.type
_entity_poly.pdbx_seq_one_letter_code
_entity_poly.pdbx_strand_id
1 'polypeptide(L)'
;MYIFTMPAEDWDERNPNTSYVRRLINTHVAMQIERHKLMEYYEGKHSILGDRDKANRLVCNHAKDITDTASAYFAGNPISYKSEGDITPLTDALENAGADEADGDLAQDLSIYGRAYEYIYTRQDDTSLVEKELSPENTFMVYDDTIEQNELFAVYYYVKRDSTAKRIDKYIATILTQNFKWVLEIDKMPGAAAVIEEAVPHFKGEIPIIEYLNNKLAIGDFELQIPLIDAYNTIMSDRVTDKEQFIDAILAVYGTLLTDDEEEIDPETGKLKDKKRTAMEHLRREKLLELPDGSDARYITRTFDESGMEVLRKAIEADIHKFSHVPCLTDENFSGNTSGVAMEFKLLGIENITKIKARYYKKGLRKRMRIFCTWLGLKQTTIDPTQIVPVFSRALPKNLLEISQVVNNLKGTVSQRTLLSQIPFVDNADDEIEAVQKENEQAVKMQQDMMGMTANTPPEYGKNEAVEDEVEEYSPDKKKAQNKDDKEPEGEKKTAGLKSESGKSPRKER
;
A
#
# COMPACT_ATOMS: atom_id res chain seq x y z
N MET A 1 20.17 7.95 10.60
CA MET A 1 19.01 8.58 11.27
C MET A 1 19.48 9.83 12.00
N TYR A 2 18.97 11.00 11.65
CA TYR A 2 19.25 12.22 12.39
C TYR A 2 18.18 12.41 13.48
N ILE A 3 18.61 12.53 14.73
CA ILE A 3 17.75 12.76 15.89
C ILE A 3 18.14 14.11 16.47
N PHE A 4 17.16 14.98 16.73
CA PHE A 4 17.39 16.23 17.43
C PHE A 4 17.50 15.94 18.93
N THR A 5 18.68 16.23 19.51
CA THR A 5 18.93 16.02 20.93
C THR A 5 19.41 17.28 21.61
N MET A 6 19.08 17.43 22.89
CA MET A 6 19.61 18.48 23.76
C MET A 6 19.67 17.99 25.20
N PRO A 7 20.56 18.55 26.05
CA PRO A 7 20.51 18.27 27.47
C PRO A 7 19.16 18.65 28.08
N ALA A 8 18.58 17.76 28.89
CA ALA A 8 17.29 18.02 29.53
C ALA A 8 17.29 19.25 30.42
N GLU A 9 18.46 19.54 31.05
CA GLU A 9 18.66 20.71 31.92
C GLU A 9 18.62 22.06 31.19
N ASP A 10 18.85 22.05 29.85
CA ASP A 10 18.80 23.26 29.00
C ASP A 10 17.38 23.59 28.51
N TRP A 11 16.41 22.71 28.82
CA TRP A 11 15.02 22.86 28.40
C TRP A 11 14.09 23.23 29.56
N ASP A 12 13.45 24.41 29.45
CA ASP A 12 12.38 24.83 30.35
C ASP A 12 11.08 24.92 29.56
N GLU A 13 10.10 24.05 29.85
CA GLU A 13 8.80 24.02 29.16
C GLU A 13 7.96 25.30 29.40
N ARG A 14 8.23 26.03 30.48
CA ARG A 14 7.53 27.30 30.82
C ARG A 14 8.17 28.53 30.20
N ASN A 15 9.42 28.38 29.76
CA ASN A 15 10.16 29.49 29.12
C ASN A 15 11.06 28.96 28.02
N PRO A 16 10.48 28.50 26.90
CA PRO A 16 11.21 27.85 25.81
C PRO A 16 12.23 28.79 25.19
N ASN A 17 13.45 28.31 24.98
CA ASN A 17 14.50 29.08 24.32
C ASN A 17 14.19 29.21 22.82
N THR A 18 13.55 30.31 22.43
CA THR A 18 13.08 30.58 21.07
C THR A 18 14.23 30.62 20.04
N SER A 19 15.42 31.09 20.46
CA SER A 19 16.61 31.12 19.59
C SER A 19 17.10 29.68 19.27
N TYR A 20 17.01 28.79 20.23
CA TYR A 20 17.34 27.36 20.03
C TYR A 20 16.34 26.68 19.09
N VAL A 21 15.04 26.85 19.33
CA VAL A 21 13.98 26.33 18.48
C VAL A 21 14.14 26.80 17.03
N ARG A 22 14.45 28.07 16.81
CA ARG A 22 14.75 28.60 15.47
C ARG A 22 15.92 27.85 14.80
N ARG A 23 17.00 27.61 15.55
CA ARG A 23 18.16 26.86 15.03
C ARG A 23 17.77 25.45 14.62
N LEU A 24 16.96 24.78 15.43
CA LEU A 24 16.44 23.45 15.11
C LEU A 24 15.58 23.47 13.85
N ILE A 25 14.66 24.43 13.71
CA ILE A 25 13.82 24.58 12.50
C ILE A 25 14.70 24.81 11.27
N ASN A 26 15.70 25.69 11.33
CA ASN A 26 16.59 25.92 10.21
C ASN A 26 17.38 24.68 9.82
N THR A 27 17.81 23.87 10.79
CA THR A 27 18.47 22.58 10.52
C THR A 27 17.49 21.60 9.87
N HIS A 28 16.26 21.54 10.37
CA HIS A 28 15.21 20.67 9.82
C HIS A 28 14.83 21.07 8.38
N VAL A 29 14.73 22.37 8.08
CA VAL A 29 14.51 22.90 6.72
C VAL A 29 15.60 22.46 5.75
N ALA A 30 16.87 22.44 6.20
CA ALA A 30 17.95 21.93 5.35
C ALA A 30 17.77 20.44 4.99
N MET A 31 17.18 19.64 5.88
CA MET A 31 16.88 18.23 5.67
C MET A 31 15.58 18.01 4.88
N GLN A 32 14.71 19.01 4.83
CA GLN A 32 13.42 18.96 4.13
C GLN A 32 13.59 18.65 2.64
N ILE A 33 14.68 19.10 2.01
CA ILE A 33 14.96 18.88 0.58
C ILE A 33 15.03 17.37 0.27
N GLU A 34 15.72 16.60 1.12
CA GLU A 34 15.82 15.15 0.94
C GLU A 34 14.46 14.46 1.16
N ARG A 35 13.70 14.88 2.16
CA ARG A 35 12.36 14.33 2.42
C ARG A 35 11.38 14.68 1.31
N HIS A 36 11.41 15.92 0.85
CA HIS A 36 10.59 16.37 -0.27
C HIS A 36 10.86 15.55 -1.54
N LYS A 37 12.13 15.20 -1.79
CA LYS A 37 12.49 14.32 -2.89
C LYS A 37 11.81 12.94 -2.79
N LEU A 38 11.65 12.37 -1.59
CA LEU A 38 10.93 11.10 -1.42
C LEU A 38 9.45 11.24 -1.81
N MET A 39 8.80 12.34 -1.40
CA MET A 39 7.42 12.63 -1.82
C MET A 39 7.33 12.84 -3.33
N GLU A 40 8.28 13.57 -3.94
CA GLU A 40 8.31 13.75 -5.40
C GLU A 40 8.39 12.41 -6.14
N TYR A 41 9.20 11.45 -5.65
CA TYR A 41 9.24 10.09 -6.22
C TYR A 41 7.91 9.35 -6.07
N TYR A 42 7.27 9.46 -4.92
CA TYR A 42 5.93 8.89 -4.72
C TYR A 42 4.89 9.51 -5.68
N GLU A 43 4.93 10.82 -5.87
CA GLU A 43 4.06 11.56 -6.81
C GLU A 43 4.39 11.31 -8.29
N GLY A 44 5.47 10.60 -8.61
CA GLY A 44 5.90 10.34 -9.99
C GLY A 44 6.75 11.46 -10.60
N LYS A 45 7.27 12.38 -9.79
CA LYS A 45 8.18 13.46 -10.23
C LYS A 45 9.62 13.00 -10.14
N HIS A 46 9.99 11.97 -10.88
CA HIS A 46 11.30 11.37 -10.84
C HIS A 46 12.36 12.24 -11.54
N SER A 47 13.64 12.03 -11.21
CA SER A 47 14.80 12.79 -11.70
C SER A 47 14.87 12.85 -13.23
N ILE A 48 14.44 11.79 -13.92
CA ILE A 48 14.47 11.71 -15.39
C ILE A 48 13.64 12.81 -16.07
N LEU A 49 12.59 13.33 -15.42
CA LEU A 49 11.78 14.43 -15.98
C LEU A 49 12.58 15.73 -16.14
N GLY A 50 13.62 15.92 -15.33
CA GLY A 50 14.55 17.03 -15.39
C GLY A 50 15.67 16.87 -16.41
N ASP A 51 15.89 15.67 -16.96
CA ASP A 51 16.96 15.39 -17.92
C ASP A 51 16.63 15.97 -19.29
N ARG A 52 17.34 17.05 -19.68
CA ARG A 52 17.12 17.77 -20.93
C ARG A 52 17.72 17.07 -22.15
N ASP A 53 18.64 16.13 -21.93
CA ASP A 53 19.35 15.44 -23.00
C ASP A 53 18.55 14.27 -23.58
N LYS A 54 17.51 13.82 -22.86
CA LYS A 54 16.63 12.75 -23.31
C LYS A 54 15.43 13.27 -24.08
N ALA A 55 15.18 12.67 -25.24
CA ALA A 55 14.01 12.96 -26.08
C ALA A 55 12.73 12.48 -25.41
N ASN A 56 12.73 11.23 -24.94
CA ASN A 56 11.62 10.62 -24.21
C ASN A 56 11.96 10.51 -22.72
N ARG A 57 11.00 10.84 -21.85
CA ARG A 57 11.15 10.83 -20.40
C ARG A 57 9.98 10.09 -19.79
N LEU A 58 10.14 8.79 -19.65
CA LEU A 58 9.12 7.91 -19.11
C LEU A 58 9.36 7.66 -17.62
N VAL A 59 8.28 7.74 -16.85
CA VAL A 59 8.28 7.39 -15.43
C VAL A 59 7.45 6.16 -15.23
N CYS A 60 8.09 5.08 -14.79
CA CYS A 60 7.45 3.89 -14.25
C CYS A 60 7.50 4.02 -12.72
N ASN A 61 6.37 4.33 -12.11
CA ASN A 61 6.35 4.74 -10.71
C ASN A 61 6.33 3.54 -9.75
N HIS A 62 7.45 2.82 -9.68
CA HIS A 62 7.65 1.74 -8.71
C HIS A 62 7.67 2.23 -7.26
N ALA A 63 8.04 3.50 -7.02
CA ALA A 63 8.01 4.06 -5.67
C ALA A 63 6.57 4.10 -5.12
N LYS A 64 5.61 4.51 -5.95
CA LYS A 64 4.18 4.50 -5.59
C LYS A 64 3.65 3.08 -5.40
N ASP A 65 3.98 2.18 -6.30
CA ASP A 65 3.54 0.77 -6.22
C ASP A 65 4.01 0.09 -4.94
N ILE A 66 5.29 0.27 -4.57
CA ILE A 66 5.86 -0.24 -3.32
C ILE A 66 5.14 0.38 -2.11
N THR A 67 4.94 1.70 -2.11
CA THR A 67 4.31 2.41 -1.00
C THR A 67 2.88 1.97 -0.80
N ASP A 68 2.07 2.01 -1.85
CA ASP A 68 0.64 1.68 -1.78
C ASP A 68 0.44 0.21 -1.34
N THR A 69 1.26 -0.71 -1.89
CA THR A 69 1.21 -2.12 -1.51
C THR A 69 1.63 -2.35 -0.06
N ALA A 70 2.73 -1.74 0.38
CA ALA A 70 3.23 -1.91 1.75
C ALA A 70 2.30 -1.28 2.78
N SER A 71 1.73 -0.10 2.50
CA SER A 71 0.79 0.61 3.38
C SER A 71 -0.53 -0.15 3.49
N ALA A 72 -1.10 -0.59 2.36
CA ALA A 72 -2.33 -1.38 2.35
C ALA A 72 -2.15 -2.73 3.06
N TYR A 73 -0.99 -3.38 2.92
CA TYR A 73 -0.70 -4.62 3.63
C TYR A 73 -0.57 -4.43 5.13
N PHE A 74 -0.03 -3.29 5.60
CA PHE A 74 0.18 -2.98 7.00
C PHE A 74 -1.08 -2.50 7.71
N ALA A 75 -1.77 -1.49 7.17
CA ALA A 75 -2.89 -0.77 7.77
C ALA A 75 -4.12 -0.68 6.83
N GLY A 76 -4.25 -1.60 5.88
CA GLY A 76 -5.45 -1.67 5.03
C GLY A 76 -6.70 -2.18 5.74
N ASN A 77 -6.54 -2.77 6.93
CA ASN A 77 -7.63 -3.07 7.84
C ASN A 77 -7.45 -2.23 9.11
N PRO A 78 -8.55 -1.77 9.75
CA PRO A 78 -8.50 -1.04 11.01
C PRO A 78 -7.72 -1.80 12.10
N ILE A 79 -6.99 -1.05 12.92
CA ILE A 79 -6.26 -1.61 14.07
C ILE A 79 -7.25 -1.85 15.19
N SER A 80 -7.46 -3.11 15.57
CA SER A 80 -8.33 -3.46 16.69
C SER A 80 -7.57 -3.49 18.02
N TYR A 81 -8.28 -3.30 19.11
CA TYR A 81 -7.71 -3.29 20.46
C TYR A 81 -8.36 -4.37 21.32
N LYS A 82 -7.54 -5.07 22.12
CA LYS A 82 -8.00 -6.10 23.07
C LYS A 82 -7.58 -5.74 24.48
N SER A 83 -8.47 -5.97 25.45
CA SER A 83 -8.23 -5.80 26.88
C SER A 83 -9.01 -6.85 27.67
N GLU A 84 -8.62 -7.09 28.92
CA GLU A 84 -9.41 -7.92 29.85
C GLU A 84 -10.64 -7.18 30.41
N GLY A 85 -10.59 -5.83 30.40
CA GLY A 85 -11.69 -4.96 30.84
C GLY A 85 -12.50 -4.39 29.68
N ASP A 86 -13.61 -3.74 30.01
CA ASP A 86 -14.43 -3.00 29.04
C ASP A 86 -13.66 -1.76 28.54
N ILE A 87 -13.38 -1.72 27.25
CA ILE A 87 -12.72 -0.63 26.55
C ILE A 87 -13.64 0.07 25.53
N THR A 88 -14.94 -0.21 25.56
CA THR A 88 -15.92 0.42 24.66
C THR A 88 -15.82 1.95 24.66
N PRO A 89 -15.70 2.66 25.81
CA PRO A 89 -15.56 4.11 25.78
C PRO A 89 -14.29 4.60 25.09
N LEU A 90 -13.23 3.79 25.07
CA LEU A 90 -11.99 4.11 24.38
C LEU A 90 -12.10 3.88 22.88
N THR A 91 -12.70 2.74 22.47
CA THR A 91 -12.90 2.45 21.03
C THR A 91 -13.82 3.48 20.40
N ASP A 92 -14.91 3.86 21.06
CA ASP A 92 -15.80 4.94 20.61
C ASP A 92 -15.06 6.29 20.50
N ALA A 93 -14.17 6.59 21.45
CA ALA A 93 -13.39 7.82 21.42
C ALA A 93 -12.38 7.85 20.28
N LEU A 94 -11.72 6.71 19.95
CA LEU A 94 -10.80 6.56 18.83
C LEU A 94 -11.54 6.67 17.49
N GLU A 95 -12.68 6.00 17.34
CA GLU A 95 -13.51 6.09 16.14
C GLU A 95 -13.98 7.54 15.90
N ASN A 96 -14.49 8.21 16.93
CA ASN A 96 -14.91 9.61 16.86
C ASN A 96 -13.72 10.58 16.58
N ALA A 97 -12.50 10.19 16.93
CA ALA A 97 -11.29 10.98 16.66
C ALA A 97 -10.77 10.83 15.23
N GLY A 98 -11.23 9.81 14.48
CA GLY A 98 -10.75 9.49 13.14
C GLY A 98 -9.44 8.69 13.16
N ALA A 99 -9.30 7.76 14.13
CA ALA A 99 -8.08 6.97 14.32
C ALA A 99 -7.76 6.07 13.12
N ASP A 100 -8.79 5.53 12.47
CA ASP A 100 -8.62 4.60 11.35
C ASP A 100 -8.07 5.31 10.11
N GLU A 101 -8.64 6.47 9.77
CA GLU A 101 -8.15 7.30 8.66
C GLU A 101 -6.71 7.79 8.94
N ALA A 102 -6.44 8.21 10.19
CA ALA A 102 -5.12 8.64 10.59
C ALA A 102 -4.08 7.50 10.50
N ASP A 103 -4.45 6.26 10.88
CA ASP A 103 -3.57 5.10 10.77
C ASP A 103 -3.23 4.76 9.31
N GLY A 104 -4.15 4.96 8.37
CA GLY A 104 -3.90 4.83 6.93
C GLY A 104 -2.89 5.86 6.42
N ASP A 105 -3.10 7.14 6.74
CA ASP A 105 -2.22 8.24 6.36
C ASP A 105 -0.81 8.07 6.98
N LEU A 106 -0.74 7.71 8.27
CA LEU A 106 0.53 7.42 8.95
C LEU A 106 1.27 6.22 8.35
N ALA A 107 0.57 5.17 7.92
CA ALA A 107 1.18 4.03 7.24
C ALA A 107 1.81 4.42 5.90
N GLN A 108 1.18 5.32 5.16
CA GLN A 108 1.70 5.87 3.92
C GLN A 108 2.96 6.70 4.19
N ASP A 109 2.93 7.61 5.15
CA ASP A 109 4.08 8.43 5.55
C ASP A 109 5.26 7.57 6.01
N LEU A 110 5.00 6.51 6.78
CA LEU A 110 6.03 5.55 7.18
C LEU A 110 6.70 4.89 5.96
N SER A 111 5.92 4.55 4.94
CA SER A 111 6.44 3.93 3.73
C SER A 111 7.25 4.92 2.88
N ILE A 112 6.85 6.19 2.82
CA ILE A 112 7.53 7.24 2.05
C ILE A 112 8.77 7.75 2.79
N TYR A 113 8.60 8.25 4.02
CA TYR A 113 9.62 9.00 4.74
C TYR A 113 10.39 8.17 5.79
N GLY A 114 9.94 6.94 6.05
CA GLY A 114 10.48 6.10 7.12
C GLY A 114 10.05 6.53 8.53
N ARG A 115 9.27 7.61 8.64
CA ARG A 115 8.68 8.16 9.88
C ARG A 115 7.38 8.85 9.59
N ALA A 116 6.50 8.90 10.60
CA ALA A 116 5.24 9.61 10.55
C ALA A 116 4.98 10.32 11.88
N TYR A 117 4.16 11.34 11.86
CA TYR A 117 3.79 12.12 13.04
C TYR A 117 2.28 12.24 13.14
N GLU A 118 1.76 11.94 14.32
CA GLU A 118 0.37 12.10 14.68
C GLU A 118 0.22 13.24 15.68
N TYR A 119 -0.79 14.08 15.51
CA TYR A 119 -1.16 15.11 16.46
C TYR A 119 -2.55 14.86 17.02
N ILE A 120 -2.63 14.73 18.34
CA ILE A 120 -3.88 14.55 19.07
C ILE A 120 -4.24 15.88 19.73
N TYR A 121 -5.30 16.53 19.27
CA TYR A 121 -5.75 17.79 19.82
C TYR A 121 -7.23 17.74 20.23
N THR A 122 -7.64 18.76 20.99
CA THR A 122 -9.03 18.86 21.48
C THR A 122 -9.77 19.89 20.63
N ARG A 123 -10.96 19.53 20.15
CA ARG A 123 -11.85 20.49 19.50
C ARG A 123 -12.32 21.52 20.50
N GLN A 124 -12.52 22.76 20.04
CA GLN A 124 -12.98 23.86 20.88
C GLN A 124 -14.49 23.74 21.21
N ASP A 125 -15.27 23.15 20.31
CA ASP A 125 -16.72 23.17 20.38
C ASP A 125 -17.30 22.08 21.32
N ASP A 126 -16.78 20.87 21.25
CA ASP A 126 -17.33 19.70 21.96
C ASP A 126 -16.36 19.01 22.91
N THR A 127 -15.15 19.52 23.04
CA THR A 127 -14.08 18.91 23.83
C THR A 127 -13.70 17.46 23.45
N SER A 128 -14.07 17.00 22.26
CA SER A 128 -13.62 15.71 21.75
C SER A 128 -12.14 15.74 21.35
N LEU A 129 -11.48 14.59 21.42
CA LEU A 129 -10.16 14.42 20.80
C LEU A 129 -10.29 14.24 19.29
N VAL A 130 -9.31 14.74 18.57
CA VAL A 130 -9.17 14.54 17.13
C VAL A 130 -7.74 14.12 16.86
N GLU A 131 -7.58 13.16 16.01
CA GLU A 131 -6.30 12.72 15.46
C GLU A 131 -6.08 13.34 14.09
N LYS A 132 -4.84 13.79 13.84
CA LYS A 132 -4.44 14.33 12.55
C LYS A 132 -2.99 13.96 12.25
N GLU A 133 -2.76 13.44 11.08
CA GLU A 133 -1.43 13.27 10.54
C GLU A 133 -0.77 14.64 10.33
N LEU A 134 0.54 14.72 10.63
CA LEU A 134 1.40 15.87 10.37
C LEU A 134 2.58 15.46 9.50
N SER A 135 2.78 16.16 8.39
CA SER A 135 3.86 15.86 7.46
C SER A 135 5.24 15.85 8.13
N PRO A 136 6.05 14.80 7.92
CA PRO A 136 7.44 14.75 8.37
C PRO A 136 8.34 15.83 7.77
N GLU A 137 7.91 16.51 6.72
CA GLU A 137 8.63 17.65 6.15
C GLU A 137 8.59 18.89 7.08
N ASN A 138 7.57 18.98 7.93
CA ASN A 138 7.33 20.16 8.76
C ASN A 138 7.26 19.84 10.27
N THR A 139 7.51 18.60 10.64
CA THR A 139 7.36 18.13 12.03
C THR A 139 8.61 17.39 12.48
N PHE A 140 9.02 17.63 13.72
CA PHE A 140 10.09 16.86 14.34
C PHE A 140 9.93 16.80 15.86
N MET A 141 10.52 15.75 16.44
CA MET A 141 10.60 15.53 17.89
C MET A 141 12.01 15.84 18.37
N VAL A 142 12.14 16.38 19.57
CA VAL A 142 13.41 16.65 20.26
C VAL A 142 13.49 15.76 21.48
N TYR A 143 14.61 15.08 21.63
CA TYR A 143 14.89 14.14 22.71
C TYR A 143 15.98 14.68 23.65
N ASP A 144 16.04 14.12 24.85
CA ASP A 144 17.20 14.33 25.70
C ASP A 144 18.46 13.62 25.14
N ASP A 145 19.62 13.98 25.65
CA ASP A 145 20.92 13.41 25.27
C ASP A 145 21.30 12.17 26.11
N THR A 146 20.37 11.67 26.94
CA THR A 146 20.57 10.46 27.73
C THR A 146 20.42 9.20 26.86
N ILE A 147 20.84 8.05 27.39
CA ILE A 147 20.70 6.76 26.73
C ILE A 147 19.22 6.37 26.52
N GLU A 148 18.32 6.91 27.34
CA GLU A 148 16.88 6.62 27.29
C GLU A 148 16.19 7.39 26.17
N GLN A 149 16.79 8.53 25.74
CA GLN A 149 16.21 9.42 24.72
C GLN A 149 14.76 9.78 25.02
N ASN A 150 14.52 10.37 26.19
CA ASN A 150 13.19 10.82 26.55
C ASN A 150 12.77 12.01 25.69
N GLU A 151 11.50 12.05 25.33
CA GLU A 151 10.93 13.14 24.54
C GLU A 151 10.83 14.41 25.37
N LEU A 152 11.41 15.50 24.90
CA LEU A 152 11.37 16.80 25.57
C LEU A 152 10.26 17.70 25.04
N PHE A 153 10.17 17.82 23.72
CA PHE A 153 9.11 18.55 23.02
C PHE A 153 9.05 18.20 21.56
N ALA A 154 7.90 18.47 20.94
CA ALA A 154 7.71 18.37 19.50
C ALA A 154 7.48 19.75 18.89
N VAL A 155 7.90 19.90 17.64
CA VAL A 155 7.72 21.12 16.86
C VAL A 155 7.01 20.79 15.56
N TYR A 156 5.90 21.46 15.32
CA TYR A 156 5.25 21.53 14.02
C TYR A 156 5.31 22.96 13.53
N TYR A 157 5.74 23.18 12.28
CA TYR A 157 5.84 24.53 11.74
C TYR A 157 5.33 24.60 10.30
N TYR A 158 4.80 25.74 9.93
CA TYR A 158 4.39 26.03 8.57
C TYR A 158 4.82 27.45 8.17
N VAL A 159 4.84 27.68 6.88
CA VAL A 159 5.21 28.98 6.34
C VAL A 159 3.99 29.87 6.28
N LYS A 160 4.07 31.03 6.94
CA LYS A 160 3.03 32.06 6.84
C LYS A 160 3.11 32.71 5.45
N ARG A 161 2.04 32.54 4.67
CA ARG A 161 1.87 33.20 3.37
C ARG A 161 0.99 34.42 3.56
N ASP A 162 1.44 35.59 3.13
CA ASP A 162 0.58 36.75 3.00
C ASP A 162 -0.24 36.57 1.70
N SER A 163 -1.53 36.94 1.72
CA SER A 163 -2.45 36.84 0.58
C SER A 163 -1.98 37.63 -0.64
N THR A 164 -1.12 38.60 -0.43
CA THR A 164 -0.54 39.49 -1.47
C THR A 164 0.93 39.20 -1.75
N ALA A 165 1.57 38.36 -0.94
CA ALA A 165 3.02 38.25 -0.92
C ALA A 165 3.58 37.23 -1.89
N LYS A 166 4.50 37.72 -2.69
CA LYS A 166 5.45 36.94 -3.45
C LYS A 166 6.61 36.39 -2.59
N ARG A 167 6.67 36.69 -1.29
CA ARG A 167 7.79 36.39 -0.43
C ARG A 167 7.35 35.78 0.90
N ILE A 168 7.96 34.68 1.24
CA ILE A 168 7.72 33.91 2.47
C ILE A 168 8.82 34.32 3.45
N ASP A 169 8.48 35.08 4.45
CA ASP A 169 9.48 35.62 5.37
C ASP A 169 9.41 35.04 6.79
N LYS A 170 8.33 34.31 7.13
CA LYS A 170 8.09 33.87 8.50
C LYS A 170 7.59 32.44 8.61
N TYR A 171 8.00 31.76 9.67
CA TYR A 171 7.43 30.48 10.10
C TYR A 171 6.49 30.71 11.28
N ILE A 172 5.37 30.01 11.30
CA ILE A 172 4.57 29.80 12.49
C ILE A 172 4.94 28.44 13.03
N ALA A 173 5.48 28.38 14.24
CA ALA A 173 5.89 27.15 14.89
C ALA A 173 5.05 26.90 16.13
N THR A 174 4.42 25.74 16.19
CA THR A 174 3.75 25.22 17.38
C THR A 174 4.71 24.28 18.09
N ILE A 175 5.02 24.60 19.35
CA ILE A 175 5.82 23.76 20.22
C ILE A 175 4.87 23.08 21.19
N LEU A 176 4.98 21.78 21.32
CA LEU A 176 4.19 20.97 22.22
C LEU A 176 5.13 20.25 23.19
N THR A 177 4.97 20.55 24.47
CA THR A 177 5.69 19.93 25.58
C THR A 177 4.77 18.89 26.26
N GLN A 178 5.19 18.34 27.38
CA GLN A 178 4.35 17.43 28.16
C GLN A 178 3.07 18.11 28.68
N ASN A 179 3.14 19.42 29.03
CA ASN A 179 2.05 20.13 29.69
C ASN A 179 1.50 21.30 28.88
N PHE A 180 2.33 21.93 28.05
CA PHE A 180 2.01 23.20 27.40
C PHE A 180 2.09 23.17 25.89
N LYS A 181 1.26 24.01 25.27
CA LYS A 181 1.33 24.38 23.86
C LYS A 181 1.80 25.83 23.75
N TRP A 182 2.78 26.08 22.89
CA TRP A 182 3.27 27.39 22.53
C TRP A 182 3.10 27.62 21.03
N VAL A 183 2.79 28.84 20.63
CA VAL A 183 2.80 29.25 19.21
C VAL A 183 3.73 30.42 19.03
N LEU A 184 4.73 30.28 18.19
CA LEU A 184 5.78 31.25 17.93
C LEU A 184 5.74 31.70 16.46
N GLU A 185 5.88 33.00 16.23
CA GLU A 185 6.20 33.55 14.91
C GLU A 185 7.71 33.73 14.79
N ILE A 186 8.34 33.08 13.84
CA ILE A 186 9.81 33.05 13.70
C ILE A 186 10.20 33.64 12.34
N ASP A 187 10.98 34.74 12.36
CA ASP A 187 11.55 35.27 11.13
C ASP A 187 12.63 34.36 10.56
N LYS A 188 12.67 34.20 9.23
CA LYS A 188 13.75 33.47 8.55
C LYS A 188 15.10 34.15 8.73
N MET A 189 15.13 35.46 8.83
CA MET A 189 16.37 36.23 9.09
C MET A 189 16.78 36.19 10.57
N PRO A 190 18.07 36.43 10.89
CA PRO A 190 18.52 36.47 12.26
C PRO A 190 17.77 37.57 13.06
N GLY A 191 16.95 37.17 13.98
CA GLY A 191 16.12 38.00 14.85
C GLY A 191 15.59 37.17 16.01
N ALA A 192 15.04 37.79 17.03
CA ALA A 192 14.36 37.09 18.12
C ALA A 192 13.03 36.50 17.60
N ALA A 193 12.73 35.27 17.97
CA ALA A 193 11.40 34.74 17.76
C ALA A 193 10.41 35.49 18.66
N ALA A 194 9.29 35.93 18.10
CA ALA A 194 8.23 36.56 18.89
C ALA A 194 7.25 35.48 19.36
N VAL A 195 6.88 35.49 20.62
CA VAL A 195 5.78 34.68 21.15
C VAL A 195 4.48 35.32 20.69
N ILE A 196 3.68 34.57 19.90
CA ILE A 196 2.37 35.04 19.42
C ILE A 196 1.28 34.78 20.49
N GLU A 197 1.34 33.56 21.07
CA GLU A 197 0.40 33.10 22.07
C GLU A 197 1.16 32.72 23.34
N GLU A 198 0.56 32.99 24.49
CA GLU A 198 1.08 32.51 25.77
C GLU A 198 0.92 30.99 25.87
N ALA A 199 1.68 30.38 26.80
CA ALA A 199 1.60 28.95 27.06
C ALA A 199 0.18 28.54 27.45
N VAL A 200 -0.40 27.62 26.66
CA VAL A 200 -1.72 27.07 26.95
C VAL A 200 -1.56 25.65 27.46
N PRO A 201 -2.03 25.31 28.69
CA PRO A 201 -1.99 23.96 29.18
C PRO A 201 -2.98 23.06 28.37
N HIS A 202 -2.55 21.86 27.98
CA HIS A 202 -3.38 20.95 27.18
C HIS A 202 -3.90 19.72 27.93
N PHE A 203 -3.45 19.46 29.17
CA PHE A 203 -3.95 18.43 30.09
C PHE A 203 -3.93 16.97 29.56
N LYS A 204 -3.02 16.64 28.64
CA LYS A 204 -2.93 15.29 28.04
C LYS A 204 -1.94 14.37 28.76
N GLY A 205 -1.10 14.91 29.65
CA GLY A 205 -0.10 14.16 30.43
C GLY A 205 1.11 13.68 29.64
N GLU A 206 1.05 13.78 28.33
CA GLU A 206 2.08 13.38 27.36
C GLU A 206 2.20 14.46 26.27
N ILE A 207 3.33 14.50 25.56
CA ILE A 207 3.45 15.34 24.37
C ILE A 207 2.44 14.88 23.32
N PRO A 208 1.49 15.72 22.89
CA PRO A 208 0.41 15.29 22.03
C PRO A 208 0.79 15.11 20.54
N ILE A 209 2.04 15.27 20.20
CA ILE A 209 2.60 14.77 18.93
C ILE A 209 3.31 13.46 19.22
N ILE A 210 2.99 12.44 18.42
CA ILE A 210 3.55 11.10 18.52
C ILE A 210 4.39 10.83 17.28
N GLU A 211 5.64 10.41 17.46
CA GLU A 211 6.49 9.95 16.36
C GLU A 211 6.36 8.45 16.20
N TYR A 212 6.12 8.03 14.98
CA TYR A 212 6.13 6.64 14.54
C TYR A 212 7.33 6.40 13.63
N LEU A 213 7.94 5.23 13.73
CA LEU A 213 9.09 4.83 12.92
C LEU A 213 8.76 3.59 12.11
N ASN A 214 9.17 3.58 10.85
CA ASN A 214 9.05 2.42 9.97
C ASN A 214 9.97 1.26 10.43
N ASN A 215 11.19 1.63 10.80
CA ASN A 215 12.24 0.72 11.26
C ASN A 215 13.23 1.47 12.13
N LYS A 216 14.27 0.78 12.63
CA LYS A 216 15.31 1.37 13.51
C LYS A 216 16.02 2.58 12.88
N LEU A 217 16.17 2.58 11.56
CA LEU A 217 16.92 3.63 10.84
C LEU A 217 16.01 4.75 10.31
N ALA A 218 14.69 4.62 10.48
CA ALA A 218 13.69 5.54 9.91
C ALA A 218 13.89 5.73 8.39
N ILE A 219 14.01 4.61 7.67
CA ILE A 219 14.15 4.55 6.21
C ILE A 219 12.81 4.11 5.62
N GLY A 220 12.37 4.77 4.53
CA GLY A 220 11.17 4.43 3.77
C GLY A 220 11.30 3.10 3.02
N ASP A 221 10.17 2.55 2.55
CA ASP A 221 10.15 1.21 1.96
C ASP A 221 10.79 1.19 0.55
N PHE A 222 10.75 2.30 -0.20
CA PHE A 222 11.38 2.41 -1.53
C PHE A 222 12.66 3.24 -1.56
N GLU A 223 13.02 3.93 -0.46
CA GLU A 223 14.12 4.91 -0.43
C GLU A 223 15.44 4.34 -0.95
N LEU A 224 15.78 3.11 -0.56
CA LEU A 224 17.01 2.44 -1.00
C LEU A 224 16.95 1.93 -2.45
N GLN A 225 15.76 1.86 -3.04
CA GLN A 225 15.53 1.41 -4.42
C GLN A 225 15.55 2.55 -5.45
N ILE A 226 15.64 3.81 -5.02
CA ILE A 226 15.68 4.97 -5.92
C ILE A 226 16.70 4.81 -7.07
N PRO A 227 17.95 4.37 -6.85
CA PRO A 227 18.90 4.19 -7.95
C PRO A 227 18.45 3.14 -8.98
N LEU A 228 17.79 2.07 -8.55
CA LEU A 228 17.24 1.03 -9.45
C LEU A 228 16.04 1.55 -10.22
N ILE A 229 15.18 2.33 -9.57
CA ILE A 229 14.01 2.98 -10.19
C ILE A 229 14.48 3.98 -11.27
N ASP A 230 15.51 4.77 -10.99
CA ASP A 230 16.10 5.70 -11.97
C ASP A 230 16.71 4.95 -13.16
N ALA A 231 17.42 3.86 -12.92
CA ALA A 231 17.96 3.01 -13.99
C ALA A 231 16.84 2.39 -14.85
N TYR A 232 15.76 1.92 -14.22
CA TYR A 232 14.59 1.38 -14.93
C TYR A 232 13.94 2.43 -15.84
N ASN A 233 13.67 3.63 -15.31
CA ASN A 233 13.12 4.74 -16.08
C ASN A 233 14.01 5.14 -17.25
N THR A 234 15.33 5.13 -17.05
CA THR A 234 16.32 5.41 -18.10
C THR A 234 16.22 4.39 -19.24
N ILE A 235 16.20 3.09 -18.90
CA ILE A 235 16.10 2.01 -19.90
C ILE A 235 14.79 2.12 -20.69
N MET A 236 13.68 2.37 -20.00
CA MET A 236 12.37 2.50 -20.65
C MET A 236 12.33 3.70 -21.61
N SER A 237 12.93 4.83 -21.21
CA SER A 237 12.99 6.03 -22.03
C SER A 237 13.88 5.85 -23.26
N ASP A 238 15.04 5.21 -23.07
CA ASP A 238 15.99 4.92 -24.16
C ASP A 238 15.40 3.91 -25.16
N ARG A 239 14.66 2.91 -24.66
CA ARG A 239 13.97 1.91 -25.50
C ARG A 239 12.93 2.56 -26.43
N VAL A 240 12.17 3.53 -25.95
CA VAL A 240 11.21 4.27 -26.77
C VAL A 240 11.94 5.15 -27.78
N THR A 241 12.98 5.87 -27.35
CA THR A 241 13.79 6.72 -28.23
C THR A 241 14.46 5.90 -29.34
N ASP A 242 15.04 4.74 -29.00
CA ASP A 242 15.65 3.85 -29.99
C ASP A 242 14.62 3.31 -31.00
N LYS A 243 13.40 2.98 -30.55
CA LYS A 243 12.32 2.56 -31.47
C LYS A 243 11.87 3.67 -32.41
N GLU A 244 11.77 4.91 -31.94
CA GLU A 244 11.46 6.08 -32.77
C GLU A 244 12.58 6.30 -33.81
N GLN A 245 13.85 6.27 -33.40
CA GLN A 245 14.98 6.41 -34.30
C GLN A 245 15.10 5.25 -35.31
N PHE A 246 14.65 4.04 -34.95
CA PHE A 246 14.61 2.91 -35.89
C PHE A 246 13.59 3.12 -37.01
N ILE A 247 12.48 3.79 -36.71
CA ILE A 247 11.44 4.16 -37.71
C ILE A 247 11.99 5.22 -38.66
N ASP A 248 12.90 6.10 -38.20
CA ASP A 248 13.58 7.13 -38.98
C ASP A 248 14.88 6.59 -39.63
N ALA A 249 14.80 5.42 -40.26
CA ALA A 249 15.93 4.79 -40.94
C ALA A 249 16.54 5.75 -41.99
N ILE A 250 17.86 5.95 -41.92
CA ILE A 250 18.59 6.81 -42.85
C ILE A 250 18.81 6.01 -44.13
N LEU A 251 18.26 6.50 -45.25
CA LEU A 251 18.59 5.97 -46.56
C LEU A 251 19.96 6.49 -47.00
N ALA A 252 20.96 5.61 -47.01
CA ALA A 252 22.27 5.91 -47.58
C ALA A 252 22.30 5.48 -49.05
N VAL A 253 22.57 6.42 -49.91
CA VAL A 253 22.72 6.18 -51.34
C VAL A 253 24.17 6.33 -51.70
N TYR A 254 24.75 5.28 -52.28
CA TYR A 254 26.11 5.26 -52.80
C TYR A 254 26.05 5.37 -54.32
N GLY A 255 26.58 6.47 -54.86
CA GLY A 255 26.55 6.77 -56.30
C GLY A 255 25.68 7.98 -56.61
N THR A 256 25.11 8.01 -57.80
CA THR A 256 24.29 9.13 -58.29
C THR A 256 22.80 8.72 -58.21
N LEU A 257 21.95 9.63 -57.77
CA LEU A 257 20.51 9.46 -57.90
C LEU A 257 20.09 9.84 -59.32
N LEU A 258 19.33 8.96 -59.99
CA LEU A 258 18.67 9.33 -61.24
C LEU A 258 17.57 10.35 -60.90
N THR A 259 17.66 11.48 -61.57
CA THR A 259 16.58 12.47 -61.61
C THR A 259 16.21 12.62 -63.07
N ASP A 260 14.91 12.69 -63.38
CA ASP A 260 14.47 13.00 -64.73
C ASP A 260 15.25 14.18 -65.26
N ASP A 261 15.69 14.09 -66.53
CA ASP A 261 16.59 15.08 -67.17
C ASP A 261 15.89 16.44 -67.46
N GLU A 262 14.61 16.58 -67.13
CA GLU A 262 13.88 17.85 -67.28
C GLU A 262 14.21 18.80 -66.12
N GLU A 263 14.81 19.93 -66.48
CA GLU A 263 15.06 21.07 -65.59
C GLU A 263 13.70 21.66 -65.11
N GLU A 264 13.15 21.16 -64.02
CA GLU A 264 11.98 21.75 -63.40
C GLU A 264 12.33 23.09 -62.73
N ILE A 265 11.74 24.15 -63.25
CA ILE A 265 11.79 25.50 -62.66
C ILE A 265 10.64 25.58 -61.63
N ASP A 266 10.96 25.95 -60.41
CA ASP A 266 10.00 26.24 -59.36
C ASP A 266 9.08 27.40 -59.80
N PRO A 267 7.77 27.16 -59.95
CA PRO A 267 6.87 28.20 -60.45
C PRO A 267 6.72 29.42 -59.51
N GLU A 268 7.07 29.30 -58.24
CA GLU A 268 6.96 30.40 -57.28
C GLU A 268 8.22 31.21 -57.16
N THR A 269 9.41 30.57 -57.31
CA THR A 269 10.67 31.25 -57.09
C THR A 269 11.45 31.53 -58.37
N GLY A 270 11.07 30.95 -59.52
CA GLY A 270 11.76 31.07 -60.81
C GLY A 270 13.17 30.48 -60.84
N LYS A 271 13.58 29.69 -59.83
CA LYS A 271 14.87 29.03 -59.70
C LYS A 271 14.76 27.55 -60.03
N LEU A 272 15.86 27.00 -60.58
CA LEU A 272 15.99 25.53 -60.75
C LEU A 272 15.75 24.81 -59.42
N LYS A 273 14.82 23.85 -59.40
CA LYS A 273 14.62 22.97 -58.28
C LYS A 273 15.88 22.16 -57.98
N ASP A 274 16.24 22.04 -56.71
CA ASP A 274 17.36 21.21 -56.31
C ASP A 274 17.03 19.73 -56.62
N LYS A 275 17.75 19.12 -57.60
CA LYS A 275 17.55 17.75 -58.07
C LYS A 275 17.52 16.70 -56.94
N LYS A 276 18.32 16.91 -55.86
CA LYS A 276 18.32 16.03 -54.70
C LYS A 276 17.00 16.12 -53.89
N ARG A 277 16.42 17.31 -53.83
CA ARG A 277 15.15 17.56 -53.13
C ARG A 277 13.98 16.93 -53.89
N THR A 278 14.02 17.03 -55.21
CA THR A 278 13.02 16.42 -56.10
C THR A 278 13.03 14.89 -55.99
N ALA A 279 14.23 14.27 -56.03
CA ALA A 279 14.37 12.81 -55.86
C ALA A 279 13.87 12.32 -54.48
N MET A 280 14.10 13.10 -53.43
CA MET A 280 13.56 12.79 -52.09
C MET A 280 12.04 12.97 -52.00
N GLU A 281 11.46 13.91 -52.73
CA GLU A 281 10.02 14.10 -52.82
C GLU A 281 9.35 12.95 -53.59
N HIS A 282 9.96 12.50 -54.70
CA HIS A 282 9.52 11.29 -55.44
C HIS A 282 9.59 10.04 -54.58
N LEU A 283 10.69 9.83 -53.84
CA LEU A 283 10.80 8.72 -52.90
C LEU A 283 9.71 8.72 -51.84
N ARG A 284 9.38 9.90 -51.27
CA ARG A 284 8.30 10.04 -50.29
C ARG A 284 6.91 9.78 -50.87
N ARG A 285 6.68 10.21 -52.11
CA ARG A 285 5.38 10.21 -52.75
C ARG A 285 5.06 8.88 -53.44
N GLU A 286 6.03 8.31 -54.13
CA GLU A 286 5.88 7.12 -54.98
C GLU A 286 6.50 5.86 -54.38
N LYS A 287 7.30 6.04 -53.30
CA LYS A 287 8.05 4.95 -52.64
C LYS A 287 8.98 4.18 -53.63
N LEU A 288 9.36 4.82 -54.72
CA LEU A 288 10.23 4.28 -55.75
C LEU A 288 11.55 5.03 -55.72
N LEU A 289 12.66 4.31 -55.80
CA LEU A 289 13.99 4.85 -55.90
C LEU A 289 14.68 4.20 -57.12
N GLU A 290 14.90 4.98 -58.15
CA GLU A 290 15.66 4.53 -59.32
C GLU A 290 17.13 4.86 -59.15
N LEU A 291 17.98 3.86 -59.35
CA LEU A 291 19.43 3.96 -59.21
C LEU A 291 20.10 3.56 -60.51
N PRO A 292 21.11 4.33 -60.99
CA PRO A 292 21.90 3.95 -62.15
C PRO A 292 22.74 2.71 -61.87
N ASP A 293 23.19 2.06 -62.94
CA ASP A 293 24.09 0.92 -62.86
C ASP A 293 25.35 1.24 -62.04
N GLY A 294 25.63 0.40 -61.03
CA GLY A 294 26.78 0.58 -60.13
C GLY A 294 26.51 1.43 -58.90
N SER A 295 25.28 1.97 -58.72
CA SER A 295 24.83 2.62 -57.50
C SER A 295 24.16 1.63 -56.57
N ASP A 296 24.21 1.86 -55.24
CA ASP A 296 23.58 1.05 -54.22
C ASP A 296 22.86 1.96 -53.22
N ALA A 297 21.72 1.52 -52.74
CA ALA A 297 20.99 2.19 -51.68
C ALA A 297 20.70 1.24 -50.57
N ARG A 298 21.08 1.64 -49.38
CA ARG A 298 20.85 0.85 -48.15
C ARG A 298 20.23 1.70 -47.06
N TYR A 299 19.32 1.12 -46.37
CA TYR A 299 18.93 1.72 -45.10
C TYR A 299 20.02 1.43 -44.06
N ILE A 300 20.59 2.50 -43.50
CA ILE A 300 21.43 2.38 -42.31
C ILE A 300 20.50 2.29 -41.15
N THR A 301 20.26 1.06 -40.70
CA THR A 301 19.51 0.77 -39.50
C THR A 301 20.44 0.36 -38.38
N ARG A 302 20.24 0.90 -37.20
CA ARG A 302 20.92 0.42 -36.00
C ARG A 302 20.33 -0.95 -35.64
N THR A 303 21.16 -1.96 -35.46
CA THR A 303 20.66 -3.24 -34.89
C THR A 303 20.31 -3.01 -33.44
N PHE A 304 19.02 -3.11 -33.12
CA PHE A 304 18.51 -2.97 -31.76
C PHE A 304 18.42 -4.37 -31.12
N ASP A 305 19.15 -4.57 -30.02
CA ASP A 305 19.06 -5.80 -29.24
C ASP A 305 17.89 -5.69 -28.27
N GLU A 306 16.67 -5.91 -28.77
CA GLU A 306 15.44 -5.89 -27.97
C GLU A 306 15.46 -6.98 -26.90
N SER A 307 16.05 -8.14 -27.20
CA SER A 307 16.10 -9.28 -26.27
C SER A 307 17.00 -8.98 -25.07
N GLY A 308 18.17 -8.39 -25.30
CA GLY A 308 19.07 -8.00 -24.21
C GLY A 308 18.47 -6.91 -23.33
N MET A 309 17.84 -5.92 -23.94
CA MET A 309 17.15 -4.85 -23.19
C MET A 309 15.98 -5.36 -22.38
N GLU A 310 15.19 -6.31 -22.89
CA GLU A 310 14.09 -6.91 -22.13
C GLU A 310 14.58 -7.74 -20.95
N VAL A 311 15.67 -8.49 -21.12
CA VAL A 311 16.30 -9.25 -20.02
C VAL A 311 16.79 -8.29 -18.93
N LEU A 312 17.45 -7.19 -19.30
CA LEU A 312 17.94 -6.19 -18.35
C LEU A 312 16.78 -5.50 -17.62
N ARG A 313 15.73 -5.10 -18.35
CA ARG A 313 14.53 -4.50 -17.76
C ARG A 313 13.91 -5.40 -16.70
N LYS A 314 13.68 -6.68 -17.07
CA LYS A 314 13.10 -7.66 -16.13
C LYS A 314 13.99 -7.92 -14.93
N ALA A 315 15.30 -7.94 -15.11
CA ALA A 315 16.23 -8.11 -14.00
C ALA A 315 16.18 -6.96 -13.01
N ILE A 316 16.15 -5.70 -13.48
CA ILE A 316 16.06 -4.53 -12.62
C ILE A 316 14.70 -4.48 -11.90
N GLU A 317 13.60 -4.76 -12.61
CA GLU A 317 12.26 -4.85 -12.01
C GLU A 317 12.20 -5.91 -10.90
N ALA A 318 12.74 -7.10 -11.17
CA ALA A 318 12.84 -8.17 -10.18
C ALA A 318 13.70 -7.76 -8.97
N ASP A 319 14.80 -7.05 -9.17
CA ASP A 319 15.66 -6.57 -8.10
C ASP A 319 15.00 -5.44 -7.27
N ILE A 320 14.22 -4.54 -7.89
CA ILE A 320 13.43 -3.52 -7.19
C ILE A 320 12.50 -4.19 -6.17
N HIS A 321 11.70 -5.16 -6.59
CA HIS A 321 10.75 -5.88 -5.73
C HIS A 321 11.45 -6.81 -4.73
N LYS A 322 12.55 -7.46 -5.13
CA LYS A 322 13.34 -8.33 -4.25
C LYS A 322 13.96 -7.58 -3.08
N PHE A 323 14.55 -6.41 -3.33
CA PHE A 323 15.25 -5.65 -2.30
C PHE A 323 14.33 -4.74 -1.48
N SER A 324 13.16 -4.35 -2.01
CA SER A 324 12.10 -3.71 -1.23
C SER A 324 11.33 -4.70 -0.36
N HIS A 325 11.46 -6.01 -0.63
CA HIS A 325 10.64 -7.08 -0.04
C HIS A 325 9.14 -6.95 -0.32
N VAL A 326 8.72 -6.04 -1.19
CA VAL A 326 7.33 -5.87 -1.62
C VAL A 326 7.13 -6.65 -2.90
N PRO A 327 6.23 -7.66 -2.93
CA PRO A 327 6.05 -8.51 -4.11
C PRO A 327 5.43 -7.72 -5.27
N CYS A 328 5.86 -8.03 -6.49
CA CYS A 328 5.17 -7.58 -7.68
C CYS A 328 3.89 -8.40 -7.86
N LEU A 329 2.73 -7.75 -7.70
CA LEU A 329 1.41 -8.38 -7.75
C LEU A 329 0.90 -8.54 -9.19
N THR A 330 1.78 -8.88 -10.14
CA THR A 330 1.39 -9.16 -11.53
C THR A 330 0.78 -10.55 -11.67
N ASP A 331 -0.08 -10.72 -12.67
CA ASP A 331 -0.75 -12.00 -12.97
C ASP A 331 0.23 -13.15 -13.18
N GLU A 332 1.40 -12.90 -13.78
CA GLU A 332 2.44 -13.93 -13.99
C GLU A 332 2.93 -14.53 -12.66
N ASN A 333 3.00 -13.72 -11.61
CA ASN A 333 3.47 -14.14 -10.30
C ASN A 333 2.38 -14.80 -9.45
N PHE A 334 1.12 -14.43 -9.65
CA PHE A 334 -0.02 -14.86 -8.84
C PHE A 334 -1.07 -15.67 -9.62
N SER A 335 -0.92 -15.83 -10.95
CA SER A 335 -1.79 -16.66 -11.77
C SER A 335 -1.54 -18.16 -11.55
N GLY A 336 -2.61 -18.93 -11.49
CA GLY A 336 -2.59 -20.39 -11.36
C GLY A 336 -3.20 -20.89 -10.05
N ASN A 337 -3.44 -22.21 -9.97
CA ASN A 337 -3.93 -22.90 -8.77
C ASN A 337 -2.83 -22.93 -7.67
N THR A 338 -2.45 -21.75 -7.17
CA THR A 338 -1.46 -21.64 -6.11
C THR A 338 -2.14 -21.97 -4.79
N SER A 339 -1.67 -22.98 -4.05
CA SER A 339 -2.20 -23.29 -2.72
C SER A 339 -2.00 -22.11 -1.77
N GLY A 340 -2.87 -21.97 -0.76
CA GLY A 340 -2.74 -20.92 0.27
C GLY A 340 -1.34 -20.84 0.87
N VAL A 341 -0.73 -21.99 1.14
CA VAL A 341 0.65 -22.10 1.65
C VAL A 341 1.69 -21.51 0.68
N ALA A 342 1.56 -21.78 -0.63
CA ALA A 342 2.49 -21.21 -1.62
C ALA A 342 2.32 -19.69 -1.73
N MET A 343 1.10 -19.16 -1.55
CA MET A 343 0.84 -17.73 -1.49
C MET A 343 1.51 -17.10 -0.27
N GLU A 344 1.41 -17.72 0.91
CA GLU A 344 2.08 -17.26 2.13
C GLU A 344 3.60 -17.19 1.97
N PHE A 345 4.23 -18.16 1.28
CA PHE A 345 5.65 -18.10 0.98
C PHE A 345 6.03 -16.93 0.08
N LYS A 346 5.21 -16.58 -0.91
CA LYS A 346 5.43 -15.42 -1.79
C LYS A 346 5.35 -14.10 -1.01
N LEU A 347 4.50 -14.04 0.01
CA LEU A 347 4.28 -12.87 0.85
C LEU A 347 5.21 -12.83 2.08
N LEU A 348 6.06 -13.82 2.30
CA LEU A 348 6.94 -13.89 3.48
C LEU A 348 7.86 -12.66 3.59
N GLY A 349 8.31 -12.10 2.47
CA GLY A 349 9.16 -10.90 2.45
C GLY A 349 8.44 -9.70 3.07
N ILE A 350 7.27 -9.36 2.53
CA ILE A 350 6.47 -8.23 3.02
C ILE A 350 5.98 -8.46 4.46
N GLU A 351 5.63 -9.70 4.83
CA GLU A 351 5.22 -10.02 6.20
C GLU A 351 6.35 -9.77 7.22
N ASN A 352 7.60 -10.09 6.86
CA ASN A 352 8.75 -9.87 7.75
C ASN A 352 9.02 -8.38 7.99
N ILE A 353 9.01 -7.53 6.94
CA ILE A 353 9.17 -6.08 7.11
C ILE A 353 7.99 -5.48 7.87
N THR A 354 6.77 -5.96 7.61
CA THR A 354 5.56 -5.49 8.29
C THR A 354 5.56 -5.85 9.78
N LYS A 355 6.08 -7.02 10.17
CA LYS A 355 6.28 -7.37 11.59
C LYS A 355 7.25 -6.42 12.29
N ILE A 356 8.30 -5.98 11.60
CA ILE A 356 9.24 -4.99 12.13
C ILE A 356 8.52 -3.64 12.27
N LYS A 357 7.85 -3.16 11.23
CA LYS A 357 7.05 -1.94 11.23
C LYS A 357 6.05 -1.93 12.39
N ALA A 358 5.29 -3.01 12.56
CA ALA A 358 4.31 -3.14 13.63
C ALA A 358 4.93 -3.05 15.05
N ARG A 359 6.17 -3.51 15.26
CA ARG A 359 6.86 -3.38 16.56
C ARG A 359 7.15 -1.91 16.90
N TYR A 360 7.63 -1.13 15.93
CA TYR A 360 7.90 0.28 16.12
C TYR A 360 6.60 1.08 16.22
N TYR A 361 5.60 0.76 15.42
CA TYR A 361 4.30 1.40 15.46
C TYR A 361 3.59 1.22 16.81
N LYS A 362 3.67 0.02 17.41
CA LYS A 362 3.13 -0.25 18.75
C LYS A 362 3.69 0.66 19.84
N LYS A 363 4.92 1.19 19.69
CA LYS A 363 5.48 2.14 20.64
C LYS A 363 4.66 3.43 20.64
N GLY A 364 4.34 3.97 19.45
CA GLY A 364 3.50 5.16 19.31
C GLY A 364 2.07 4.90 19.79
N LEU A 365 1.45 3.76 19.41
CA LEU A 365 0.11 3.41 19.86
C LEU A 365 -0.03 3.35 21.37
N ARG A 366 0.99 2.87 22.10
CA ARG A 366 0.99 2.92 23.58
C ARG A 366 0.91 4.35 24.11
N LYS A 367 1.56 5.30 23.43
CA LYS A 367 1.48 6.72 23.79
C LYS A 367 0.10 7.28 23.46
N ARG A 368 -0.47 6.95 22.29
CA ARG A 368 -1.84 7.27 21.92
C ARG A 368 -2.82 6.81 23.00
N MET A 369 -2.73 5.53 23.41
CA MET A 369 -3.59 5.00 24.46
C MET A 369 -3.46 5.74 25.78
N ARG A 370 -2.24 6.12 26.22
CA ARG A 370 -2.04 6.91 27.44
C ARG A 370 -2.71 8.27 27.34
N ILE A 371 -2.63 8.96 26.20
CA ILE A 371 -3.27 10.26 25.99
C ILE A 371 -4.79 10.12 26.06
N PHE A 372 -5.38 9.13 25.37
CA PHE A 372 -6.82 8.90 25.37
C PHE A 372 -7.33 8.47 26.75
N CYS A 373 -6.64 7.54 27.42
CA CYS A 373 -7.03 7.12 28.78
C CYS A 373 -6.93 8.27 29.80
N THR A 374 -5.90 9.13 29.70
CA THR A 374 -5.77 10.32 30.52
C THR A 374 -6.95 11.27 30.28
N TRP A 375 -7.32 11.49 29.02
CA TRP A 375 -8.45 12.33 28.65
C TRP A 375 -9.80 11.77 29.12
N LEU A 376 -10.02 10.47 28.97
CA LEU A 376 -11.22 9.77 29.48
C LEU A 376 -11.28 9.82 31.01
N GLY A 377 -10.11 9.75 31.69
CA GLY A 377 -10.01 9.92 33.14
C GLY A 377 -10.51 11.28 33.63
N LEU A 378 -10.26 12.35 32.86
CA LEU A 378 -10.83 13.69 33.15
C LEU A 378 -12.36 13.72 33.01
N LYS A 379 -12.94 12.82 32.20
CA LYS A 379 -14.37 12.60 32.02
C LYS A 379 -14.94 11.51 32.96
N GLN A 380 -14.21 11.13 34.01
CA GLN A 380 -14.55 10.14 35.02
C GLN A 380 -14.62 8.67 34.52
N THR A 381 -14.07 8.36 33.36
CA THR A 381 -13.92 7.00 32.85
C THR A 381 -12.48 6.56 32.99
N THR A 382 -12.19 5.63 33.90
CA THR A 382 -10.83 5.16 34.16
C THR A 382 -10.58 3.85 33.45
N ILE A 383 -9.61 3.85 32.51
CA ILE A 383 -9.15 2.67 31.77
C ILE A 383 -7.63 2.58 31.95
N ASP A 384 -7.12 1.39 32.24
CA ASP A 384 -5.67 1.16 32.35
C ASP A 384 -5.03 0.98 30.97
N PRO A 385 -4.21 1.93 30.49
CA PRO A 385 -3.61 1.86 29.17
C PRO A 385 -2.62 0.70 29.02
N THR A 386 -2.12 0.11 30.13
CA THR A 386 -1.15 -0.98 30.09
C THR A 386 -1.76 -2.33 29.70
N GLN A 387 -3.06 -2.48 29.89
CA GLN A 387 -3.81 -3.70 29.57
C GLN A 387 -4.31 -3.74 28.13
N ILE A 388 -4.14 -2.65 27.37
CA ILE A 388 -4.62 -2.52 26.00
C ILE A 388 -3.58 -3.05 25.03
N VAL A 389 -3.96 -4.05 24.24
CA VAL A 389 -3.08 -4.68 23.26
C VAL A 389 -3.59 -4.40 21.84
N PRO A 390 -2.85 -3.63 21.03
CA PRO A 390 -3.20 -3.42 19.61
C PRO A 390 -2.97 -4.69 18.80
N VAL A 391 -3.95 -5.03 17.97
CA VAL A 391 -3.97 -6.20 17.08
C VAL A 391 -4.05 -5.72 15.64
N PHE A 392 -3.07 -6.13 14.84
CA PHE A 392 -3.00 -5.83 13.42
C PHE A 392 -3.55 -7.01 12.63
N SER A 393 -4.58 -6.79 11.86
CA SER A 393 -5.10 -7.76 10.88
C SER A 393 -4.53 -7.46 9.50
N ARG A 394 -4.24 -8.50 8.70
CA ARG A 394 -3.69 -8.34 7.35
C ARG A 394 -4.81 -8.33 6.31
N ALA A 395 -4.71 -7.39 5.36
CA ALA A 395 -5.62 -7.33 4.21
C ALA A 395 -5.24 -8.39 3.16
N LEU A 396 -5.28 -9.68 3.55
CA LEU A 396 -5.03 -10.79 2.63
C LEU A 396 -6.34 -11.44 2.19
N PRO A 397 -6.52 -11.73 0.88
CA PRO A 397 -7.60 -12.57 0.45
C PRO A 397 -7.40 -13.98 1.04
N LYS A 398 -8.23 -14.33 2.01
CA LYS A 398 -8.22 -15.67 2.62
C LYS A 398 -9.12 -16.60 1.84
N ASN A 399 -8.64 -17.81 1.58
CA ASN A 399 -9.45 -18.86 0.95
C ASN A 399 -10.49 -19.38 1.97
N LEU A 400 -11.71 -18.86 1.90
CA LEU A 400 -12.79 -19.21 2.81
C LEU A 400 -13.12 -20.72 2.77
N LEU A 401 -12.92 -21.38 1.63
CA LEU A 401 -13.12 -22.81 1.52
C LEU A 401 -12.12 -23.60 2.36
N GLU A 402 -10.85 -23.22 2.28
CA GLU A 402 -9.77 -23.86 3.05
C GLU A 402 -9.97 -23.63 4.56
N ILE A 403 -10.31 -22.41 4.95
CA ILE A 403 -10.61 -22.07 6.35
C ILE A 403 -11.81 -22.86 6.86
N SER A 404 -12.90 -22.98 6.07
CA SER A 404 -14.07 -23.76 6.45
C SER A 404 -13.76 -25.25 6.64
N GLN A 405 -12.87 -25.81 5.82
CA GLN A 405 -12.38 -27.18 5.95
C GLN A 405 -11.54 -27.36 7.23
N VAL A 406 -10.64 -26.41 7.53
CA VAL A 406 -9.83 -26.42 8.76
C VAL A 406 -10.72 -26.33 10.00
N VAL A 407 -11.69 -25.41 10.02
CA VAL A 407 -12.65 -25.26 11.11
C VAL A 407 -13.47 -26.53 11.31
N ASN A 408 -13.96 -27.14 10.24
CA ASN A 408 -14.72 -28.40 10.31
C ASN A 408 -13.85 -29.57 10.82
N ASN A 409 -12.61 -29.68 10.37
CA ASN A 409 -11.69 -30.74 10.79
C ASN A 409 -11.24 -30.62 12.25
N LEU A 410 -11.15 -29.40 12.76
CA LEU A 410 -10.73 -29.12 14.13
C LEU A 410 -11.91 -29.03 15.11
N LYS A 411 -13.15 -29.09 14.64
CA LYS A 411 -14.36 -29.06 15.47
C LYS A 411 -14.34 -30.23 16.46
N GLY A 412 -14.41 -29.91 17.75
CA GLY A 412 -14.33 -30.88 18.85
C GLY A 412 -12.92 -31.18 19.37
N THR A 413 -11.86 -30.71 18.68
CA THR A 413 -10.47 -30.87 19.14
C THR A 413 -9.94 -29.58 19.77
N VAL A 414 -10.46 -28.42 19.34
CA VAL A 414 -10.07 -27.09 19.80
C VAL A 414 -11.32 -26.37 20.31
N SER A 415 -11.12 -25.38 21.22
CA SER A 415 -12.25 -24.61 21.76
C SER A 415 -12.97 -23.83 20.64
N GLN A 416 -14.28 -23.64 20.80
CA GLN A 416 -15.10 -22.88 19.86
C GLN A 416 -14.60 -21.45 19.66
N ARG A 417 -14.12 -20.80 20.72
CA ARG A 417 -13.50 -19.49 20.68
C ARG A 417 -12.28 -19.45 19.72
N THR A 418 -11.40 -20.45 19.82
CA THR A 418 -10.21 -20.54 18.95
C THR A 418 -10.60 -20.79 17.50
N LEU A 419 -11.63 -21.59 17.23
CA LEU A 419 -12.13 -21.84 15.88
C LEU A 419 -12.72 -20.58 15.26
N LEU A 420 -13.58 -19.87 15.99
CA LEU A 420 -14.21 -18.63 15.51
C LEU A 420 -13.19 -17.53 15.27
N SER A 421 -12.12 -17.43 16.07
CA SER A 421 -11.05 -16.47 15.85
C SER A 421 -10.22 -16.70 14.57
N GLN A 422 -10.35 -17.86 13.91
CA GLN A 422 -9.73 -18.13 12.61
C GLN A 422 -10.60 -17.72 11.43
N ILE A 423 -11.88 -17.41 11.67
CA ILE A 423 -12.82 -17.02 10.62
C ILE A 423 -12.66 -15.53 10.32
N PRO A 424 -12.34 -15.11 9.08
CA PRO A 424 -11.96 -13.73 8.77
C PRO A 424 -13.05 -12.68 8.98
N PHE A 425 -14.31 -13.06 8.97
CA PHE A 425 -15.47 -12.17 9.14
C PHE A 425 -16.06 -12.22 10.55
N VAL A 426 -15.38 -12.86 11.51
CA VAL A 426 -15.72 -12.84 12.93
C VAL A 426 -14.76 -11.92 13.65
N ASP A 427 -15.20 -10.72 13.94
CA ASP A 427 -14.36 -9.70 14.58
C ASP A 427 -14.11 -10.03 16.06
N ASN A 428 -15.14 -10.49 16.76
CA ASN A 428 -15.06 -10.91 18.16
C ASN A 428 -15.66 -12.32 18.35
N ALA A 429 -14.82 -13.28 18.68
CA ALA A 429 -15.25 -14.66 18.88
C ALA A 429 -16.15 -14.85 20.12
N ASP A 430 -16.06 -13.98 21.12
CA ASP A 430 -16.86 -14.06 22.34
C ASP A 430 -18.29 -13.54 22.07
N ASP A 431 -18.43 -12.42 21.36
CA ASP A 431 -19.71 -11.87 20.95
C ASP A 431 -20.48 -12.84 20.05
N GLU A 432 -19.76 -13.50 19.13
CA GLU A 432 -20.32 -14.51 18.24
C GLU A 432 -20.79 -15.74 19.01
N ILE A 433 -20.07 -16.17 20.05
CA ILE A 433 -20.51 -17.26 20.95
C ILE A 433 -21.79 -16.87 21.68
N GLU A 434 -21.86 -15.66 22.20
CA GLU A 434 -23.08 -15.17 22.85
C GLU A 434 -24.27 -15.06 21.90
N ALA A 435 -24.02 -14.58 20.66
CA ALA A 435 -25.05 -14.49 19.63
C ALA A 435 -25.63 -15.88 19.30
N VAL A 436 -24.76 -16.84 19.05
CA VAL A 436 -25.14 -18.25 18.78
C VAL A 436 -25.88 -18.88 19.96
N GLN A 437 -25.47 -18.60 21.21
CA GLN A 437 -26.17 -19.08 22.38
C GLN A 437 -27.58 -18.49 22.47
N LYS A 438 -27.75 -17.19 22.26
CA LYS A 438 -29.06 -16.52 22.25
C LYS A 438 -29.97 -17.08 21.14
N GLU A 439 -29.45 -17.33 19.96
CA GLU A 439 -30.20 -17.97 18.86
C GLU A 439 -30.65 -19.38 19.22
N ASN A 440 -29.76 -20.18 19.80
CA ASN A 440 -30.10 -21.53 20.25
C ASN A 440 -31.18 -21.52 21.38
N GLU A 441 -31.07 -20.61 22.33
CA GLU A 441 -32.11 -20.47 23.39
C GLU A 441 -33.46 -20.06 22.80
N GLN A 442 -33.48 -19.15 21.83
CA GLN A 442 -34.69 -18.75 21.11
C GLN A 442 -35.28 -19.92 20.31
N ALA A 443 -34.44 -20.69 19.61
CA ALA A 443 -34.88 -21.86 18.88
C ALA A 443 -35.51 -22.93 19.83
N VAL A 444 -34.88 -23.19 20.98
CA VAL A 444 -35.40 -24.12 21.98
C VAL A 444 -36.73 -23.61 22.56
N LYS A 445 -36.87 -22.32 22.84
CA LYS A 445 -38.14 -21.73 23.29
C LYS A 445 -39.24 -21.86 22.26
N MET A 446 -38.96 -21.53 20.99
CA MET A 446 -39.90 -21.71 19.88
C MET A 446 -40.36 -23.19 19.75
N GLN A 447 -39.42 -24.14 19.89
CA GLN A 447 -39.73 -25.57 19.83
C GLN A 447 -40.58 -26.04 21.03
N GLN A 448 -40.32 -25.51 22.24
CA GLN A 448 -41.14 -25.77 23.43
C GLN A 448 -42.53 -25.16 23.28
N ASP A 449 -42.66 -23.94 22.76
CA ASP A 449 -43.96 -23.30 22.53
C ASP A 449 -44.78 -24.03 21.47
N MET A 450 -44.14 -24.53 20.38
CA MET A 450 -44.84 -25.39 19.41
C MET A 450 -45.27 -26.73 20.00
N MET A 451 -44.45 -27.39 20.82
CA MET A 451 -44.84 -28.60 21.52
C MET A 451 -45.95 -28.34 22.60
N GLY A 452 -45.91 -27.17 23.27
CA GLY A 452 -46.96 -26.73 24.22
C GLY A 452 -48.28 -26.44 23.54
N MET A 453 -48.31 -25.94 22.30
CA MET A 453 -49.56 -25.73 21.54
C MET A 453 -50.20 -27.02 21.03
N THR A 454 -49.42 -28.09 20.83
CA THR A 454 -49.93 -29.39 20.40
C THR A 454 -50.49 -30.23 21.59
N ALA A 455 -50.20 -29.83 22.84
CA ALA A 455 -50.63 -30.57 24.03
C ALA A 455 -51.98 -30.10 24.66
N ASN A 456 -52.60 -29.02 24.16
CA ASN A 456 -53.80 -28.41 24.75
C ASN A 456 -55.00 -28.37 23.81
N THR A 457 -55.29 -29.44 23.08
CA THR A 457 -56.63 -29.64 22.48
C THR A 457 -57.20 -30.95 22.97
N PRO A 458 -58.19 -30.95 23.92
CA PRO A 458 -58.94 -32.14 24.24
C PRO A 458 -59.86 -32.51 23.07
N PRO A 459 -60.05 -33.78 22.73
CA PRO A 459 -60.96 -34.17 21.66
C PRO A 459 -62.42 -33.97 22.10
N GLU A 460 -63.11 -33.07 21.43
CA GLU A 460 -64.57 -32.90 21.59
C GLU A 460 -65.31 -34.04 20.87
N TYR A 461 -65.93 -34.91 21.66
CA TYR A 461 -66.87 -35.96 21.21
C TYR A 461 -68.20 -35.32 20.80
N GLY A 462 -68.57 -35.43 19.55
CA GLY A 462 -69.86 -34.98 19.04
C GLY A 462 -70.29 -35.66 17.75
N LYS A 463 -70.93 -36.80 17.87
CA LYS A 463 -71.99 -37.43 17.04
C LYS A 463 -72.02 -37.33 15.55
N ASN A 464 -71.90 -38.55 14.99
CA ASN A 464 -72.57 -39.15 13.83
C ASN A 464 -73.26 -38.26 12.79
N GLU A 465 -72.81 -38.40 11.56
CA GLU A 465 -73.67 -38.83 10.44
C GLU A 465 -72.85 -39.52 9.38
N ALA A 466 -73.34 -40.67 8.92
CA ALA A 466 -72.79 -41.59 7.97
C ALA A 466 -72.95 -41.08 6.54
N VAL A 467 -71.90 -41.14 5.73
CA VAL A 467 -72.01 -41.44 4.30
C VAL A 467 -70.84 -42.31 3.92
N GLU A 468 -71.16 -43.38 3.24
CA GLU A 468 -70.34 -44.48 2.72
C GLU A 468 -69.44 -44.03 1.53
N ASP A 469 -68.41 -44.92 1.32
CA ASP A 469 -67.66 -45.18 0.05
C ASP A 469 -66.55 -44.19 -0.26
N GLU A 470 -65.35 -44.58 -0.44
CA GLU A 470 -64.67 -45.67 -1.16
C GLU A 470 -63.22 -45.79 -0.64
N VAL A 471 -62.86 -47.05 -0.48
CA VAL A 471 -61.50 -47.51 -0.14
C VAL A 471 -60.67 -47.56 -1.41
N GLU A 472 -59.59 -46.84 -1.45
CA GLU A 472 -58.44 -47.26 -2.29
C GLU A 472 -57.18 -47.39 -1.45
N GLU A 473 -56.91 -48.67 -1.22
CA GLU A 473 -55.72 -49.25 -0.63
C GLU A 473 -54.53 -49.08 -1.55
N TYR A 474 -53.44 -48.44 -1.10
CA TYR A 474 -52.19 -48.49 -1.82
C TYR A 474 -51.07 -48.95 -0.89
N SER A 475 -50.73 -50.24 -1.05
CA SER A 475 -49.55 -50.88 -0.44
C SER A 475 -48.30 -50.69 -1.29
N PRO A 476 -47.14 -50.68 -0.64
CA PRO A 476 -45.87 -50.51 -1.38
C PRO A 476 -45.32 -51.81 -1.89
N ASP A 477 -45.05 -51.89 -3.18
CA ASP A 477 -44.29 -53.02 -3.70
C ASP A 477 -43.02 -52.61 -4.47
N LYS A 478 -41.98 -53.33 -4.12
CA LYS A 478 -40.66 -53.40 -4.72
C LYS A 478 -40.75 -53.78 -6.21
N LYS A 479 -39.97 -53.11 -7.05
CA LYS A 479 -39.40 -53.83 -8.23
C LYS A 479 -38.02 -53.31 -8.61
N LYS A 480 -37.16 -54.31 -8.71
CA LYS A 480 -35.82 -54.37 -9.26
C LYS A 480 -35.78 -54.07 -10.76
N ALA A 481 -34.65 -53.48 -11.14
CA ALA A 481 -33.80 -53.72 -12.30
C ALA A 481 -34.46 -54.09 -13.65
N GLN A 482 -34.08 -53.31 -14.67
CA GLN A 482 -33.61 -53.92 -15.95
C GLN A 482 -32.85 -52.89 -16.81
N ASN A 483 -31.68 -53.34 -17.24
CA ASN A 483 -30.80 -52.86 -18.32
C ASN A 483 -31.51 -52.72 -19.67
N LYS A 484 -31.03 -51.80 -20.50
CA LYS A 484 -30.64 -51.99 -21.92
C LYS A 484 -30.03 -50.70 -22.45
N ASP A 485 -28.74 -50.76 -22.77
CA ASP A 485 -28.10 -50.84 -24.08
C ASP A 485 -28.58 -49.81 -25.11
N ASP A 486 -27.66 -48.94 -25.55
CA ASP A 486 -27.20 -48.90 -26.95
C ASP A 486 -26.08 -47.85 -27.18
N LYS A 487 -24.94 -48.43 -27.61
CA LYS A 487 -24.04 -48.05 -28.72
C LYS A 487 -23.10 -46.84 -28.60
N GLU A 488 -21.83 -47.22 -28.46
CA GLU A 488 -20.66 -46.58 -29.10
C GLU A 488 -20.73 -46.69 -30.65
N PRO A 489 -19.92 -45.89 -31.37
CA PRO A 489 -18.88 -46.55 -32.14
C PRO A 489 -17.46 -46.01 -32.00
N GLU A 490 -16.62 -46.94 -32.15
CA GLU A 490 -15.19 -47.09 -32.26
C GLU A 490 -14.44 -46.15 -33.23
N GLY A 491 -13.15 -46.08 -33.01
CA GLY A 491 -12.07 -45.87 -33.97
C GLY A 491 -10.93 -45.04 -33.38
N GLU A 492 -9.72 -45.39 -33.32
CA GLU A 492 -8.83 -46.44 -33.75
C GLU A 492 -7.52 -46.32 -32.96
N LYS A 493 -6.95 -47.45 -32.64
CA LYS A 493 -5.62 -47.65 -32.07
C LYS A 493 -4.51 -47.29 -33.09
N LYS A 494 -3.40 -46.73 -32.65
CA LYS A 494 -2.07 -47.18 -33.11
C LYS A 494 -1.05 -47.16 -31.97
N THR A 495 -0.58 -48.34 -31.73
CA THR A 495 0.54 -48.79 -30.91
C THR A 495 1.87 -48.66 -31.65
N ALA A 496 2.93 -48.30 -30.93
CA ALA A 496 4.31 -48.82 -31.03
C ALA A 496 5.13 -48.03 -29.98
N GLY A 497 5.80 -48.56 -29.04
CA GLY A 497 6.57 -49.81 -28.92
C GLY A 497 7.99 -49.43 -28.51
N LEU A 498 8.35 -49.70 -27.25
CA LEU A 498 9.67 -50.08 -26.68
C LEU A 498 10.97 -49.40 -27.21
N LYS A 499 11.80 -48.84 -26.34
CA LYS A 499 12.99 -49.54 -25.79
C LYS A 499 13.73 -48.69 -24.77
N SER A 500 14.08 -49.30 -23.67
CA SER A 500 15.09 -49.01 -22.68
C SER A 500 16.49 -48.91 -23.28
N GLU A 501 17.34 -48.01 -22.80
CA GLU A 501 18.74 -48.36 -22.54
C GLU A 501 19.39 -47.40 -21.56
N SER A 502 20.07 -47.99 -20.62
CA SER A 502 20.95 -47.53 -19.57
C SER A 502 22.26 -46.93 -20.11
N GLY A 503 22.87 -45.97 -19.43
CA GLY A 503 24.30 -45.71 -19.68
C GLY A 503 24.87 -44.48 -19.01
N LYS A 504 25.39 -44.69 -17.79
CA LYS A 504 26.65 -44.18 -17.20
C LYS A 504 27.13 -42.75 -17.50
N SER A 505 27.29 -42.03 -16.37
CA SER A 505 28.29 -40.97 -16.13
C SER A 505 29.73 -41.40 -16.53
N PRO A 506 30.64 -40.44 -16.87
CA PRO A 506 31.75 -40.28 -15.94
C PRO A 506 32.16 -38.81 -15.65
N ARG A 507 32.68 -38.66 -14.45
CA ARG A 507 33.56 -37.61 -13.92
C ARG A 507 34.80 -37.36 -14.81
N LYS A 508 35.29 -36.11 -14.83
CA LYS A 508 36.66 -35.63 -14.48
C LYS A 508 36.82 -34.16 -14.91
N GLU A 509 37.16 -33.34 -13.95
CA GLU A 509 38.44 -32.67 -13.68
C GLU A 509 39.00 -31.79 -14.82
N ARG A 510 38.89 -30.48 -14.71
CA ARG A 510 39.97 -29.53 -14.33
C ARG A 510 39.40 -28.17 -14.01
#